data_cfcf4432b3cdd634f24c95eb22823d79
#
_entry.id   cfcf4432b3cdd634f24c95eb22823d79
#
_cell.length_a   1.000
_cell.length_b   1.000
_cell.length_c   1.000
_cell.angle_alpha   90.00
_cell.angle_beta   90.00
_cell.angle_gamma   90.00
#
_symmetry.space_group_name_H-M   'P 1'
#
loop_
_entity.id
_entity.type
_entity.pdbx_description
1 polymer ?
#
loop_
_entity_poly.entity_id
_entity_poly.type
_entity_poly.pdbx_seq_one_letter_code
_entity_poly.pdbx_strand_id
1 'polypeptide(L)'
;IKYSLGHSLGEYSALTVSNVISVEDCSILLKKRGELMQNAFKENMSGMVAIIGLDCTKVEKIITDNKLKVEVANDNSRLQVVISGTKEDLLKAESVIIKNGAKKFIHLNVSSAFHSRLMNSAEEEMKTLLNKVNFQNSSYYIISNFSPKETKDSKIIYKNLSKQMSNKVRWVESIKCLENLKENKIIEIGPGNVLSGLIRRISNKFTLSNVNS
;
A
#
# COMPACT_ATOMS: atom_id res chain seq x y z
N ILE A 1 15.18 -12.79 -11.77
CA ILE A 1 14.51 -11.73 -10.99
C ILE A 1 15.59 -10.78 -10.47
N LYS A 2 15.34 -9.49 -10.55
CA LYS A 2 16.28 -8.47 -10.07
C LYS A 2 15.65 -7.61 -8.97
N TYR A 3 14.37 -7.32 -9.12
CA TYR A 3 13.56 -6.56 -8.16
C TYR A 3 12.36 -7.38 -7.70
N SER A 4 11.93 -7.14 -6.48
CA SER A 4 10.69 -7.67 -5.91
C SER A 4 9.96 -6.56 -5.18
N LEU A 5 8.67 -6.46 -5.38
CA LEU A 5 7.79 -5.49 -4.74
C LEU A 5 6.38 -6.07 -4.64
N GLY A 6 5.59 -5.54 -3.76
CA GLY A 6 4.21 -5.96 -3.60
C GLY A 6 3.36 -4.84 -3.00
N HIS A 7 2.08 -4.84 -3.29
CA HIS A 7 1.15 -3.84 -2.79
C HIS A 7 0.60 -4.29 -1.43
N SER A 8 0.81 -3.51 -0.38
CA SER A 8 0.36 -3.77 0.99
C SER A 8 0.74 -5.18 1.47
N LEU A 9 -0.19 -6.12 1.56
CA LEU A 9 0.08 -7.52 1.93
C LEU A 9 1.15 -8.15 1.02
N GLY A 10 1.12 -7.84 -0.27
CA GLY A 10 2.08 -8.37 -1.25
C GLY A 10 3.54 -8.00 -0.97
N GLU A 11 3.81 -6.96 -0.18
CA GLU A 11 5.19 -6.65 0.25
C GLU A 11 5.76 -7.78 1.11
N TYR A 12 4.97 -8.40 1.98
CA TYR A 12 5.39 -9.58 2.75
C TYR A 12 5.74 -10.76 1.86
N SER A 13 4.94 -11.03 0.82
CA SER A 13 5.25 -12.05 -0.19
C SER A 13 6.55 -11.72 -0.93
N ALA A 14 6.76 -10.46 -1.28
CA ALA A 14 8.01 -10.00 -1.92
C ALA A 14 9.23 -10.21 -1.03
N LEU A 15 9.11 -9.98 0.28
CA LEU A 15 10.18 -10.22 1.25
C LEU A 15 10.49 -11.72 1.40
N THR A 16 9.47 -12.56 1.42
CA THR A 16 9.63 -14.02 1.54
C THR A 16 10.33 -14.61 0.32
N VAL A 17 9.88 -14.28 -0.89
CA VAL A 17 10.52 -14.77 -2.13
C VAL A 17 11.94 -14.26 -2.32
N SER A 18 12.28 -13.18 -1.64
CA SER A 18 13.61 -12.56 -1.67
C SER A 18 14.52 -13.02 -0.51
N ASN A 19 14.09 -14.02 0.26
CA ASN A 19 14.79 -14.61 1.42
C ASN A 19 15.07 -13.62 2.56
N VAL A 20 14.25 -12.56 2.70
CA VAL A 20 14.38 -11.59 3.80
C VAL A 20 13.80 -12.17 5.09
N ILE A 21 12.65 -12.83 4.98
CA ILE A 21 11.95 -13.54 6.07
C ILE A 21 11.57 -14.95 5.61
N SER A 22 11.44 -15.88 6.53
CA SER A 22 11.00 -17.25 6.24
C SER A 22 9.50 -17.28 5.85
N VAL A 23 9.06 -18.36 5.22
CA VAL A 23 7.63 -18.61 4.93
C VAL A 23 6.85 -18.72 6.23
N GLU A 24 7.43 -19.37 7.23
CA GLU A 24 6.84 -19.56 8.56
C GLU A 24 6.62 -18.23 9.25
N ASP A 25 7.67 -17.38 9.34
CA ASP A 25 7.57 -16.04 9.92
C ASP A 25 6.56 -15.20 9.16
N CYS A 26 6.60 -15.22 7.81
CA CYS A 26 5.66 -14.50 6.96
C CYS A 26 4.21 -14.88 7.28
N SER A 27 3.91 -16.18 7.42
CA SER A 27 2.56 -16.66 7.70
C SER A 27 2.06 -16.20 9.07
N ILE A 28 2.90 -16.25 10.09
CA ILE A 28 2.60 -15.77 11.45
C ILE A 28 2.36 -14.25 11.43
N LEU A 29 3.26 -13.51 10.78
CA LEU A 29 3.15 -12.05 10.68
C LEU A 29 1.89 -11.64 9.94
N LEU A 30 1.53 -12.28 8.82
CA LEU A 30 0.34 -11.95 8.03
C LEU A 30 -0.95 -12.25 8.80
N LYS A 31 -1.02 -13.38 9.53
CA LYS A 31 -2.14 -13.68 10.42
C LYS A 31 -2.31 -12.56 11.46
N LYS A 32 -1.23 -12.23 12.16
CA LYS A 32 -1.26 -11.17 13.19
C LYS A 32 -1.56 -9.80 12.62
N ARG A 33 -0.98 -9.46 11.46
CA ARG A 33 -1.28 -8.22 10.75
C ARG A 33 -2.78 -8.10 10.44
N GLY A 34 -3.41 -9.18 9.95
CA GLY A 34 -4.85 -9.21 9.67
C GLY A 34 -5.68 -8.95 10.93
N GLU A 35 -5.38 -9.65 12.04
CA GLU A 35 -6.03 -9.47 13.34
C GLU A 35 -5.89 -8.03 13.85
N LEU A 36 -4.66 -7.48 13.83
CA LEU A 36 -4.37 -6.13 14.31
C LEU A 36 -5.07 -5.06 13.46
N MET A 37 -5.03 -5.18 12.13
CA MET A 37 -5.68 -4.24 11.23
C MET A 37 -7.21 -4.26 11.37
N GLN A 38 -7.79 -5.44 11.55
CA GLN A 38 -9.23 -5.57 11.77
C GLN A 38 -9.67 -4.93 13.09
N ASN A 39 -8.88 -5.07 14.15
CA ASN A 39 -9.20 -4.63 15.49
C ASN A 39 -8.65 -3.23 15.85
N ALA A 40 -7.93 -2.58 14.94
CA ALA A 40 -7.28 -1.29 15.20
C ALA A 40 -8.25 -0.16 15.53
N PHE A 41 -9.50 -0.27 15.12
CA PHE A 41 -10.54 0.72 15.38
C PHE A 41 -11.88 0.03 15.64
N LYS A 42 -12.83 0.73 16.30
CA LYS A 42 -14.17 0.18 16.55
C LYS A 42 -14.78 -0.33 15.26
N GLU A 43 -15.33 -1.54 15.32
CA GLU A 43 -15.97 -2.20 14.19
C GLU A 43 -16.99 -1.28 13.52
N ASN A 44 -16.98 -1.24 12.20
CA ASN A 44 -17.87 -0.43 11.38
C ASN A 44 -17.81 1.11 11.57
N MET A 45 -16.83 1.65 12.31
CA MET A 45 -16.70 3.10 12.53
C MET A 45 -15.70 3.79 11.62
N SER A 46 -14.94 3.03 10.85
CA SER A 46 -13.96 3.55 9.89
C SER A 46 -14.03 2.79 8.56
N GLY A 47 -13.30 3.25 7.55
CA GLY A 47 -13.33 2.62 6.25
C GLY A 47 -12.38 3.28 5.24
N MET A 48 -12.52 2.86 4.00
CA MET A 48 -11.73 3.36 2.88
C MET A 48 -12.63 3.67 1.68
N VAL A 49 -12.20 4.63 0.88
CA VAL A 49 -12.90 5.05 -0.33
C VAL A 49 -11.94 5.18 -1.50
N ALA A 50 -12.29 4.59 -2.63
CA ALA A 50 -11.57 4.81 -3.88
C ALA A 50 -12.11 6.05 -4.60
N ILE A 51 -11.21 7.00 -4.87
CA ILE A 51 -11.46 8.21 -5.63
C ILE A 51 -10.98 7.97 -7.05
N ILE A 52 -11.85 8.15 -8.02
CA ILE A 52 -11.54 8.00 -9.45
C ILE A 52 -11.57 9.34 -10.14
N GLY A 53 -10.56 9.63 -10.95
CA GLY A 53 -10.50 10.82 -11.79
C GLY A 53 -9.57 11.92 -11.27
N LEU A 54 -8.99 11.76 -10.10
CA LEU A 54 -8.01 12.67 -9.51
C LEU A 54 -6.70 11.93 -9.22
N ASP A 55 -5.58 12.64 -9.33
CA ASP A 55 -4.27 12.17 -8.88
C ASP A 55 -4.06 12.42 -7.38
N CYS A 56 -3.03 11.79 -6.83
CA CYS A 56 -2.70 11.86 -5.42
C CYS A 56 -2.44 13.29 -4.94
N THR A 57 -1.64 14.07 -5.67
CA THR A 57 -1.29 15.46 -5.31
C THR A 57 -2.53 16.34 -5.21
N LYS A 58 -3.46 16.18 -6.15
CA LYS A 58 -4.71 16.94 -6.16
C LYS A 58 -5.62 16.53 -4.98
N VAL A 59 -5.71 15.23 -4.69
CA VAL A 59 -6.49 14.74 -3.54
C VAL A 59 -5.88 15.25 -2.23
N GLU A 60 -4.58 15.18 -2.04
CA GLU A 60 -3.89 15.71 -0.85
C GLU A 60 -4.11 17.21 -0.69
N LYS A 61 -4.05 17.96 -1.79
CA LYS A 61 -4.36 19.40 -1.77
C LYS A 61 -5.80 19.67 -1.35
N ILE A 62 -6.79 18.94 -1.90
CA ILE A 62 -8.20 19.08 -1.51
C ILE A 62 -8.40 18.80 -0.02
N ILE A 63 -7.78 17.73 0.48
CA ILE A 63 -7.83 17.35 1.91
C ILE A 63 -7.29 18.50 2.78
N THR A 64 -6.13 19.05 2.42
CA THR A 64 -5.47 20.12 3.17
C THR A 64 -6.26 21.42 3.13
N ASP A 65 -6.63 21.88 1.94
CA ASP A 65 -7.33 23.17 1.73
C ASP A 65 -8.69 23.20 2.45
N ASN A 66 -9.37 22.06 2.52
CA ASN A 66 -10.69 21.94 3.16
C ASN A 66 -10.62 21.37 4.60
N LYS A 67 -9.41 21.17 5.16
CA LYS A 67 -9.19 20.62 6.51
C LYS A 67 -9.95 19.31 6.78
N LEU A 68 -10.04 18.45 5.77
CA LEU A 68 -10.71 17.16 5.87
C LEU A 68 -9.89 16.22 6.78
N LYS A 69 -10.58 15.47 7.64
CA LYS A 69 -9.93 14.53 8.59
C LYS A 69 -9.74 13.12 8.01
N VAL A 70 -9.47 13.03 6.72
CA VAL A 70 -9.14 11.79 6.00
C VAL A 70 -7.70 11.84 5.52
N GLU A 71 -7.14 10.68 5.19
CA GLU A 71 -5.75 10.55 4.74
C GLU A 71 -5.69 9.74 3.44
N VAL A 72 -4.72 10.05 2.58
CA VAL A 72 -4.43 9.20 1.42
C VAL A 72 -3.77 7.91 1.90
N ALA A 73 -4.48 6.79 1.68
CA ALA A 73 -4.04 5.44 2.04
C ALA A 73 -3.24 4.77 0.91
N ASN A 74 -3.71 4.90 -0.35
CA ASN A 74 -3.02 4.31 -1.50
C ASN A 74 -2.97 5.30 -2.67
N ASP A 75 -1.78 5.51 -3.20
CA ASP A 75 -1.55 6.16 -4.50
C ASP A 75 -1.41 5.07 -5.57
N ASN A 76 -2.56 4.63 -6.12
CA ASN A 76 -2.66 3.43 -6.94
C ASN A 76 -2.38 3.67 -8.43
N SER A 77 -2.74 4.84 -8.95
CA SER A 77 -2.45 5.24 -10.34
C SER A 77 -2.73 6.73 -10.52
N ARG A 78 -2.40 7.28 -11.70
CA ARG A 78 -2.62 8.71 -12.01
C ARG A 78 -4.06 9.20 -11.80
N LEU A 79 -5.04 8.32 -11.81
CA LEU A 79 -6.46 8.66 -11.71
C LEU A 79 -7.21 7.76 -10.69
N GLN A 80 -6.49 7.09 -9.80
CA GLN A 80 -7.07 6.26 -8.76
C GLN A 80 -6.28 6.38 -7.48
N VAL A 81 -6.90 6.99 -6.48
CA VAL A 81 -6.37 7.21 -5.14
C VAL A 81 -7.34 6.59 -4.14
N VAL A 82 -6.84 6.02 -3.06
CA VAL A 82 -7.69 5.55 -1.95
C VAL A 82 -7.44 6.42 -0.75
N ILE A 83 -8.50 6.86 -0.10
CA ILE A 83 -8.46 7.57 1.18
C ILE A 83 -9.01 6.71 2.31
N SER A 84 -8.51 6.94 3.51
CA SER A 84 -8.95 6.28 4.75
C SER A 84 -9.37 7.31 5.80
N GLY A 85 -10.33 6.94 6.64
CA GLY A 85 -10.80 7.78 7.74
C GLY A 85 -11.95 7.14 8.51
N THR A 86 -12.51 7.88 9.48
CA THR A 86 -13.78 7.48 10.08
C THR A 86 -14.91 7.55 9.04
N LYS A 87 -15.97 6.78 9.20
CA LYS A 87 -17.12 6.84 8.29
C LYS A 87 -17.72 8.25 8.22
N GLU A 88 -17.78 8.93 9.35
CA GLU A 88 -18.26 10.31 9.42
C GLU A 88 -17.39 11.27 8.62
N ASP A 89 -16.05 11.17 8.75
CA ASP A 89 -15.11 12.02 8.03
C ASP A 89 -15.11 11.71 6.52
N LEU A 90 -15.28 10.44 6.13
CA LEU A 90 -15.43 10.03 4.73
C LEU A 90 -16.71 10.61 4.10
N LEU A 91 -17.84 10.57 4.82
CA LEU A 91 -19.10 11.19 4.36
C LEU A 91 -18.96 12.71 4.18
N LYS A 92 -18.28 13.39 5.11
CA LYS A 92 -17.98 14.84 4.96
C LYS A 92 -17.07 15.13 3.78
N ALA A 93 -16.14 14.22 3.48
CA ALA A 93 -15.19 14.38 2.37
C ALA A 93 -15.86 14.20 0.99
N GLU A 94 -16.91 13.37 0.89
CA GLU A 94 -17.51 13.00 -0.39
C GLU A 94 -17.92 14.21 -1.23
N SER A 95 -18.79 15.08 -0.70
CA SER A 95 -19.30 16.24 -1.43
C SER A 95 -18.20 17.21 -1.86
N VAL A 96 -17.19 17.38 -1.00
CA VAL A 96 -16.04 18.24 -1.28
C VAL A 96 -15.19 17.65 -2.41
N ILE A 97 -14.87 16.37 -2.34
CA ILE A 97 -14.01 15.68 -3.32
C ILE A 97 -14.71 15.61 -4.69
N ILE A 98 -16.01 15.30 -4.73
CA ILE A 98 -16.81 15.29 -5.97
C ILE A 98 -16.85 16.69 -6.59
N LYS A 99 -17.14 17.74 -5.81
CA LYS A 99 -17.16 19.14 -6.27
C LYS A 99 -15.82 19.57 -6.87
N ASN A 100 -14.72 19.01 -6.39
CA ASN A 100 -13.36 19.29 -6.87
C ASN A 100 -12.93 18.41 -8.06
N GLY A 101 -13.85 17.67 -8.69
CA GLY A 101 -13.67 17.01 -9.98
C GLY A 101 -13.41 15.51 -9.92
N ALA A 102 -13.63 14.85 -8.78
CA ALA A 102 -13.65 13.40 -8.76
C ALA A 102 -14.83 12.87 -9.58
N LYS A 103 -14.57 11.88 -10.42
CA LYS A 103 -15.61 11.23 -11.25
C LYS A 103 -16.42 10.22 -10.46
N LYS A 104 -15.79 9.54 -9.47
CA LYS A 104 -16.45 8.56 -8.60
C LYS A 104 -15.82 8.60 -7.21
N PHE A 105 -16.67 8.34 -6.21
CA PHE A 105 -16.31 8.16 -4.80
C PHE A 105 -16.93 6.82 -4.36
N ILE A 106 -16.11 5.78 -4.26
CA ILE A 106 -16.57 4.39 -4.11
C ILE A 106 -16.13 3.87 -2.75
N HIS A 107 -17.08 3.61 -1.85
CA HIS A 107 -16.81 2.94 -0.58
C HIS A 107 -16.30 1.52 -0.83
N LEU A 108 -15.17 1.17 -0.20
CA LEU A 108 -14.59 -0.16 -0.29
C LEU A 108 -15.19 -1.06 0.78
N ASN A 109 -15.38 -2.33 0.45
CA ASN A 109 -15.84 -3.35 1.42
C ASN A 109 -14.65 -3.82 2.26
N VAL A 110 -14.23 -3.00 3.22
CA VAL A 110 -13.14 -3.27 4.15
C VAL A 110 -13.58 -2.96 5.58
N SER A 111 -12.97 -3.64 6.54
CA SER A 111 -13.34 -3.57 7.96
C SER A 111 -12.83 -2.31 8.67
N SER A 112 -11.78 -1.65 8.13
CA SER A 112 -11.13 -0.54 8.85
C SER A 112 -10.42 0.43 7.89
N ALA A 113 -9.93 1.55 8.43
CA ALA A 113 -9.22 2.61 7.71
C ALA A 113 -7.73 2.30 7.61
N PHE A 114 -7.37 1.32 6.78
CA PHE A 114 -5.99 0.89 6.59
C PHE A 114 -5.11 2.03 6.05
N HIS A 115 -3.82 1.95 6.31
CA HIS A 115 -2.80 2.89 5.81
C HIS A 115 -3.06 4.35 6.21
N SER A 116 -3.51 4.56 7.45
CA SER A 116 -3.77 5.87 8.04
C SER A 116 -3.34 5.91 9.51
N ARG A 117 -3.34 7.09 10.13
CA ARG A 117 -3.04 7.24 11.57
C ARG A 117 -3.92 6.38 12.48
N LEU A 118 -5.10 5.96 12.01
CA LEU A 118 -5.98 5.07 12.77
C LEU A 118 -5.39 3.66 12.96
N MET A 119 -4.31 3.35 12.24
CA MET A 119 -3.54 2.10 12.39
C MET A 119 -2.33 2.24 13.34
N ASN A 120 -2.09 3.40 13.96
CA ASN A 120 -0.87 3.61 14.75
C ASN A 120 -0.71 2.60 15.89
N SER A 121 -1.77 2.29 16.65
CA SER A 121 -1.70 1.27 17.71
C SER A 121 -1.37 -0.12 17.17
N ALA A 122 -2.02 -0.52 16.08
CA ALA A 122 -1.77 -1.79 15.41
C ALA A 122 -0.34 -1.86 14.85
N GLU A 123 0.19 -0.74 14.34
CA GLU A 123 1.57 -0.63 13.87
C GLU A 123 2.58 -0.82 15.01
N GLU A 124 2.37 -0.22 16.18
CA GLU A 124 3.25 -0.41 17.34
C GLU A 124 3.24 -1.86 17.83
N GLU A 125 2.08 -2.51 17.89
CA GLU A 125 2.00 -3.93 18.21
C GLU A 125 2.71 -4.79 17.15
N MET A 126 2.52 -4.48 15.87
CA MET A 126 3.20 -5.18 14.78
C MET A 126 4.71 -5.03 14.85
N LYS A 127 5.25 -3.88 15.24
CA LYS A 127 6.68 -3.67 15.48
C LYS A 127 7.24 -4.63 16.52
N THR A 128 6.49 -4.91 17.58
CA THR A 128 6.94 -5.87 18.61
C THR A 128 7.07 -7.30 18.07
N LEU A 129 6.24 -7.66 17.09
CA LEU A 129 6.32 -8.95 16.41
C LEU A 129 7.47 -8.98 15.38
N LEU A 130 7.60 -7.93 14.58
CA LEU A 130 8.69 -7.78 13.62
C LEU A 130 10.07 -7.83 14.29
N ASN A 131 10.21 -7.30 15.52
CA ASN A 131 11.46 -7.38 16.30
C ASN A 131 11.89 -8.81 16.69
N LYS A 132 10.96 -9.78 16.63
CA LYS A 132 11.26 -11.19 16.93
C LYS A 132 11.69 -11.97 15.71
N VAL A 133 11.57 -11.39 14.52
CA VAL A 133 11.91 -12.02 13.25
C VAL A 133 13.33 -11.65 12.84
N ASN A 134 14.08 -12.64 12.37
CA ASN A 134 15.44 -12.45 11.90
C ASN A 134 15.43 -12.01 10.42
N PHE A 135 15.46 -10.70 10.17
CA PHE A 135 15.53 -10.14 8.82
C PHE A 135 16.90 -10.35 8.21
N GLN A 136 16.96 -11.03 7.07
CA GLN A 136 18.18 -11.24 6.28
C GLN A 136 18.31 -10.18 5.18
N ASN A 137 19.54 -9.95 4.70
CA ASN A 137 19.74 -9.16 3.49
C ASN A 137 19.06 -9.85 2.31
N SER A 138 18.39 -9.05 1.49
CA SER A 138 17.59 -9.56 0.39
C SER A 138 18.42 -10.13 -0.76
N SER A 139 18.00 -11.25 -1.33
CA SER A 139 18.56 -11.80 -2.57
C SER A 139 18.29 -10.89 -3.78
N TYR A 140 17.11 -10.23 -3.83
CA TYR A 140 16.69 -9.28 -4.85
C TYR A 140 16.55 -7.88 -4.27
N TYR A 141 16.58 -6.84 -5.11
CA TYR A 141 16.25 -5.50 -4.63
C TYR A 141 14.77 -5.41 -4.26
N ILE A 142 14.49 -4.93 -3.06
CA ILE A 142 13.14 -4.65 -2.58
C ILE A 142 12.83 -3.18 -2.81
N ILE A 143 11.61 -2.91 -3.29
CA ILE A 143 11.02 -1.57 -3.34
C ILE A 143 9.82 -1.57 -2.41
N SER A 144 9.98 -0.91 -1.26
CA SER A 144 8.96 -0.90 -0.19
C SER A 144 7.84 0.10 -0.46
N ASN A 145 6.66 -0.16 0.10
CA ASN A 145 5.49 0.73 -0.04
C ASN A 145 5.69 2.07 0.65
N PHE A 146 6.34 2.09 1.80
CA PHE A 146 6.60 3.31 2.58
C PHE A 146 7.69 4.20 1.96
N SER A 147 8.80 3.59 1.51
CA SER A 147 9.92 4.30 0.88
C SER A 147 10.27 3.60 -0.43
N PRO A 148 9.75 4.07 -1.58
CA PRO A 148 9.88 3.42 -2.87
C PRO A 148 11.27 3.64 -3.48
N LYS A 149 12.28 3.15 -2.79
CA LYS A 149 13.70 3.15 -3.15
C LYS A 149 14.23 1.74 -3.04
N GLU A 150 14.97 1.31 -4.04
CA GLU A 150 15.53 -0.04 -4.06
C GLU A 150 16.58 -0.25 -2.96
N THR A 151 16.50 -1.38 -2.29
CA THR A 151 17.47 -1.78 -1.26
C THR A 151 17.55 -3.30 -1.12
N LYS A 152 18.70 -3.79 -0.65
CA LYS A 152 18.88 -5.17 -0.18
C LYS A 152 19.16 -5.24 1.32
N ASP A 153 19.34 -4.09 1.95
CA ASP A 153 19.71 -3.98 3.37
C ASP A 153 18.53 -4.32 4.27
N SER A 154 18.70 -5.35 5.09
CA SER A 154 17.69 -5.86 6.01
C SER A 154 17.21 -4.81 7.02
N LYS A 155 18.09 -3.92 7.48
CA LYS A 155 17.73 -2.86 8.45
C LYS A 155 16.83 -1.81 7.82
N ILE A 156 17.11 -1.44 6.55
CA ILE A 156 16.28 -0.49 5.80
C ILE A 156 14.92 -1.13 5.49
N ILE A 157 14.91 -2.40 5.08
CA ILE A 157 13.69 -3.16 4.80
C ILE A 157 12.82 -3.25 6.06
N TYR A 158 13.40 -3.67 7.19
CA TYR A 158 12.71 -3.70 8.48
C TYR A 158 12.11 -2.34 8.84
N LYS A 159 12.92 -1.25 8.76
CA LYS A 159 12.47 0.12 9.04
C LYS A 159 11.29 0.53 8.17
N ASN A 160 11.29 0.18 6.89
CA ASN A 160 10.22 0.51 5.97
C ASN A 160 8.95 -0.31 6.26
N LEU A 161 9.10 -1.63 6.47
CA LEU A 161 7.98 -2.51 6.77
C LEU A 161 7.31 -2.15 8.09
N SER A 162 8.10 -1.76 9.11
CA SER A 162 7.59 -1.35 10.43
C SER A 162 6.74 -0.08 10.41
N LYS A 163 6.73 0.65 9.28
CA LYS A 163 5.93 1.85 9.06
C LYS A 163 4.82 1.68 8.02
N GLN A 164 4.65 0.46 7.50
CA GLN A 164 3.73 0.23 6.37
C GLN A 164 2.26 0.38 6.76
N MET A 165 1.86 -0.06 7.97
CA MET A 165 0.45 -0.20 8.33
C MET A 165 -0.26 1.14 8.49
N SER A 166 0.42 2.14 9.01
CA SER A 166 -0.14 3.48 9.28
C SER A 166 0.18 4.51 8.19
N ASN A 167 0.92 4.13 7.16
CA ASN A 167 1.38 5.05 6.12
C ASN A 167 0.91 4.66 4.72
N LYS A 168 0.85 5.66 3.85
CA LYS A 168 0.44 5.55 2.45
C LYS A 168 1.23 4.51 1.66
N VAL A 169 0.54 3.64 0.93
CA VAL A 169 1.13 2.80 -0.11
C VAL A 169 1.44 3.66 -1.33
N ARG A 170 2.70 3.90 -1.59
CA ARG A 170 3.22 4.78 -2.65
C ARG A 170 3.45 4.00 -3.95
N TRP A 171 2.38 3.35 -4.45
CA TRP A 171 2.48 2.41 -5.57
C TRP A 171 2.94 3.09 -6.87
N VAL A 172 2.40 4.27 -7.18
CA VAL A 172 2.84 5.05 -8.36
C VAL A 172 4.34 5.31 -8.33
N GLU A 173 4.87 5.68 -7.17
CA GLU A 173 6.29 5.96 -7.02
C GLU A 173 7.13 4.68 -7.10
N SER A 174 6.63 3.55 -6.58
CA SER A 174 7.30 2.24 -6.70
C SER A 174 7.46 1.82 -8.16
N ILE A 175 6.42 2.00 -8.98
CA ILE A 175 6.48 1.69 -10.42
C ILE A 175 7.37 2.68 -11.17
N LYS A 176 7.33 3.98 -10.83
CA LYS A 176 8.26 4.97 -11.40
C LYS A 176 9.71 4.70 -11.02
N CYS A 177 9.98 4.16 -9.83
CA CYS A 177 11.32 3.72 -9.45
C CYS A 177 11.84 2.65 -10.43
N LEU A 178 11.06 1.61 -10.73
CA LEU A 178 11.42 0.60 -11.73
C LEU A 178 11.64 1.21 -13.12
N GLU A 179 10.81 2.16 -13.54
CA GLU A 179 10.95 2.87 -14.81
C GLU A 179 12.29 3.65 -14.90
N ASN A 180 12.64 4.35 -13.80
CA ASN A 180 13.91 5.08 -13.71
C ASN A 180 15.14 4.14 -13.71
N LEU A 181 14.99 2.93 -13.17
CA LEU A 181 15.99 1.87 -13.20
C LEU A 181 16.07 1.17 -14.58
N LYS A 182 15.32 1.66 -15.58
CA LYS A 182 15.25 1.16 -16.95
C LYS A 182 14.77 -0.30 -17.07
N GLU A 183 14.01 -0.77 -16.08
CA GLU A 183 13.35 -2.07 -16.18
C GLU A 183 12.17 -1.97 -17.16
N ASN A 184 11.97 -3.02 -17.94
CA ASN A 184 10.96 -3.05 -19.00
C ASN A 184 10.01 -4.27 -18.92
N LYS A 185 10.23 -5.18 -17.98
CA LYS A 185 9.41 -6.39 -17.81
C LYS A 185 9.00 -6.58 -16.37
N ILE A 186 7.71 -6.76 -16.16
CA ILE A 186 7.14 -7.07 -14.83
C ILE A 186 6.29 -8.33 -14.95
N ILE A 187 6.44 -9.22 -13.98
CA ILE A 187 5.64 -10.43 -13.82
C ILE A 187 4.83 -10.28 -12.54
N GLU A 188 3.51 -10.24 -12.65
CA GLU A 188 2.60 -10.31 -11.52
C GLU A 188 2.36 -11.78 -11.17
N ILE A 189 2.58 -12.13 -9.88
CA ILE A 189 2.39 -13.48 -9.37
C ILE A 189 1.31 -13.43 -8.30
N GLY A 190 0.26 -14.23 -8.47
CA GLY A 190 -0.86 -14.30 -7.54
C GLY A 190 -2.23 -14.28 -8.22
N PRO A 191 -3.33 -14.35 -7.46
CA PRO A 191 -4.66 -14.42 -8.01
C PRO A 191 -5.05 -13.11 -8.72
N GLY A 192 -5.56 -13.22 -9.93
CA GLY A 192 -6.04 -12.08 -10.72
C GLY A 192 -4.94 -11.31 -11.44
N ASN A 193 -5.24 -10.06 -11.80
CA ASN A 193 -4.37 -9.19 -12.60
C ASN A 193 -4.52 -7.70 -12.21
N VAL A 194 -4.82 -7.46 -10.95
CA VAL A 194 -5.14 -6.11 -10.44
C VAL A 194 -3.93 -5.18 -10.56
N LEU A 195 -2.74 -5.64 -10.17
CA LEU A 195 -1.53 -4.82 -10.20
C LEU A 195 -1.10 -4.53 -11.64
N SER A 196 -1.21 -5.49 -12.55
CA SER A 196 -0.99 -5.26 -13.99
C SER A 196 -1.93 -4.16 -14.53
N GLY A 197 -3.19 -4.17 -14.10
CA GLY A 197 -4.16 -3.12 -14.46
C GLY A 197 -3.76 -1.75 -13.93
N LEU A 198 -3.24 -1.67 -12.70
CA LEU A 198 -2.74 -0.42 -12.12
C LEU A 198 -1.46 0.05 -12.85
N ILE A 199 -0.51 -0.86 -13.10
CA ILE A 199 0.75 -0.55 -13.78
C ILE A 199 0.49 0.05 -15.17
N ARG A 200 -0.40 -0.54 -15.97
CA ARG A 200 -0.78 0.01 -17.29
C ARG A 200 -1.31 1.44 -17.23
N ARG A 201 -1.95 1.83 -16.14
CA ARG A 201 -2.45 3.20 -15.91
C ARG A 201 -1.36 4.16 -15.43
N ILE A 202 -0.23 3.65 -14.94
CA ILE A 202 0.92 4.45 -14.49
C ILE A 202 1.89 4.68 -15.64
N SER A 203 2.25 3.60 -16.35
CA SER A 203 3.26 3.62 -17.42
C SER A 203 2.93 2.56 -18.49
N ASN A 204 3.22 2.91 -19.75
CA ASN A 204 3.12 2.02 -20.91
C ASN A 204 4.46 1.40 -21.32
N LYS A 205 5.53 1.60 -20.54
CA LYS A 205 6.88 1.15 -20.86
C LYS A 205 7.14 -0.32 -20.49
N PHE A 206 6.25 -0.94 -19.73
CA PHE A 206 6.45 -2.30 -19.24
C PHE A 206 5.74 -3.34 -20.10
N THR A 207 6.46 -4.40 -20.43
CA THR A 207 5.84 -5.67 -20.85
C THR A 207 5.37 -6.41 -19.60
N LEU A 208 4.05 -6.68 -19.51
CA LEU A 208 3.44 -7.30 -18.35
C LEU A 208 3.04 -8.74 -18.66
N SER A 209 3.33 -9.65 -17.75
CA SER A 209 2.83 -11.01 -17.74
C SER A 209 2.30 -11.39 -16.36
N ASN A 210 1.39 -12.36 -16.31
CA ASN A 210 0.77 -12.81 -15.06
C ASN A 210 0.98 -14.31 -14.91
N VAL A 211 1.24 -14.74 -13.68
CA VAL A 211 1.22 -16.14 -13.26
C VAL A 211 0.12 -16.25 -12.21
N ASN A 212 -1.02 -16.80 -12.64
CA ASN A 212 -2.17 -17.07 -11.79
C ASN A 212 -2.10 -18.51 -11.31
N SER A 213 -2.31 -18.75 -10.02
CA SER A 213 -2.48 -20.09 -9.44
C SER A 213 -3.94 -20.54 -9.57
#